data_be48a9ae47caea675118aced87effab2
#
_entry.id   be48a9ae47caea675118aced87effab2
#
_cell.length_a   1.000
_cell.length_b   1.000
_cell.length_c   1.000
_cell.angle_alpha   90.00
_cell.angle_beta   90.00
_cell.angle_gamma   90.00
#
_symmetry.space_group_name_H-M   'P 1'
#
loop_
_entity.id
_entity.type
_entity.pdbx_description
1 polymer ?
#
loop_
_entity_poly.entity_id
_entity_poly.type
_entity_poly.pdbx_seq_one_letter_code
_entity_poly.pdbx_strand_id
1 'polypeptide(L)'
;MNKSLWSGLLASLAVLPAAHAEDGLLLAGAEVSDAAYYTYLGAIVPGPGRENGRGFFQRYWLDGFGYEYDGTPGRVDARAWGAEASLGWGTSSSSGWGSVSAGLRFTDTSLSPDDPAATARGGQLGLKLQLDGEHDLGNNWRLGAIASYATRQDGYWARLRLMNRGSAGRSLGLEFVANGNDEANSTAAGIVYAVQPPARRWSITFRAGYRLQDEADGVYGGIEFGRGF
;
A
#
# COMPACT_ATOMS: atom_id res chain seq x y z
N MET A 1 -2.46 -33.17 11.36
CA MET A 1 -1.70 -32.55 12.46
C MET A 1 -0.24 -32.50 12.03
N ASN A 2 0.21 -31.41 11.42
CA ASN A 2 1.63 -31.16 11.22
C ASN A 2 1.88 -29.68 11.50
N LYS A 3 2.42 -29.44 12.71
CA LYS A 3 3.03 -28.19 13.14
C LYS A 3 4.44 -28.16 12.57
N SER A 4 4.82 -27.14 11.91
CA SER A 4 6.16 -26.55 11.73
C SER A 4 6.26 -25.93 10.35
N LEU A 5 6.50 -24.69 10.28
CA LEU A 5 7.76 -23.98 10.14
C LEU A 5 7.47 -22.48 9.98
N TRP A 6 7.31 -21.81 11.09
CA TRP A 6 7.58 -20.38 11.18
C TRP A 6 9.06 -20.25 11.52
N SER A 7 9.89 -20.15 10.53
CA SER A 7 11.32 -19.85 10.73
C SER A 7 11.74 -18.76 9.75
N GLY A 8 11.82 -17.56 10.27
CA GLY A 8 12.91 -16.63 10.05
C GLY A 8 13.21 -16.19 8.62
N LEU A 9 12.63 -15.08 8.18
CA LEU A 9 13.31 -14.19 7.25
C LEU A 9 13.47 -12.82 7.94
N LEU A 10 14.49 -12.73 8.79
CA LEU A 10 15.12 -11.46 9.14
C LEU A 10 15.88 -11.01 7.89
N ALA A 11 15.21 -10.24 7.05
CA ALA A 11 15.87 -9.53 5.96
C ALA A 11 16.78 -8.47 6.59
N SER A 12 18.07 -8.68 6.47
CA SER A 12 19.11 -7.71 6.79
C SER A 12 18.85 -6.43 6.02
N LEU A 13 18.45 -5.38 6.71
CA LEU A 13 18.37 -4.02 6.20
C LEU A 13 19.79 -3.61 5.78
N ALA A 14 20.09 -3.65 4.50
CA ALA A 14 21.25 -2.97 3.95
C ALA A 14 21.06 -1.48 4.22
N VAL A 15 21.88 -0.93 5.10
CA VAL A 15 21.97 0.51 5.36
C VAL A 15 22.53 1.14 4.08
N LEU A 16 21.64 1.70 3.26
CA LEU A 16 22.05 2.58 2.18
C LEU A 16 22.71 3.82 2.81
N PRO A 17 23.85 4.28 2.28
CA PRO A 17 24.52 5.46 2.82
C PRO A 17 23.56 6.65 2.81
N ALA A 18 23.49 7.34 3.94
CA ALA A 18 22.68 8.53 4.11
C ALA A 18 23.19 9.63 3.17
N ALA A 19 22.60 9.72 1.99
CA ALA A 19 22.55 10.98 1.26
C ALA A 19 21.65 11.90 2.09
N HIS A 20 22.04 13.13 2.31
CA HIS A 20 21.29 14.17 3.01
C HIS A 20 19.95 14.42 2.29
N ALA A 21 18.95 13.61 2.60
CA ALA A 21 17.63 13.67 2.00
C ALA A 21 16.66 14.10 3.12
N GLU A 22 16.36 15.38 3.19
CA GLU A 22 15.54 15.95 4.27
C GLU A 22 14.08 15.45 4.27
N ASP A 23 13.61 14.72 3.24
CA ASP A 23 12.22 14.31 3.07
C ASP A 23 12.03 12.89 2.52
N GLY A 24 12.91 11.95 2.85
CA GLY A 24 12.74 10.54 2.53
C GLY A 24 11.72 9.86 3.44
N LEU A 25 11.04 8.82 2.96
CA LEU A 25 10.03 8.10 3.71
C LEU A 25 10.18 6.59 3.53
N LEU A 26 10.28 5.87 4.63
CA LEU A 26 10.14 4.41 4.69
C LEU A 26 8.72 4.07 5.14
N LEU A 27 8.13 3.06 4.51
CA LEU A 27 6.79 2.59 4.76
C LEU A 27 6.81 1.08 4.90
N ALA A 28 6.05 0.55 5.85
CA ALA A 28 5.80 -0.88 5.97
C ALA A 28 4.36 -1.09 6.45
N GLY A 29 3.74 -2.19 6.08
CA GLY A 29 2.41 -2.49 6.56
C GLY A 29 1.99 -3.92 6.30
N ALA A 30 0.94 -4.31 7.02
CA ALA A 30 0.26 -5.58 6.85
C ALA A 30 -1.24 -5.38 7.03
N GLU A 31 -1.99 -6.14 6.26
CA GLU A 31 -3.45 -6.24 6.34
C GLU A 31 -3.85 -7.70 6.20
N VAL A 32 -4.86 -8.11 6.95
CA VAL A 32 -5.47 -9.43 6.85
C VAL A 32 -6.98 -9.29 6.82
N SER A 33 -7.64 -10.16 6.08
CA SER A 33 -9.08 -10.41 6.09
C SER A 33 -9.33 -11.91 6.02
N ASP A 34 -10.59 -12.33 6.01
CA ASP A 34 -10.93 -13.76 6.01
C ASP A 34 -10.40 -14.49 4.76
N ALA A 35 -10.41 -13.83 3.58
CA ALA A 35 -10.01 -14.45 2.31
C ALA A 35 -8.77 -13.81 1.65
N ALA A 36 -8.12 -12.83 2.29
CA ALA A 36 -6.98 -12.15 1.70
C ALA A 36 -5.99 -11.64 2.73
N TYR A 37 -4.73 -11.50 2.32
CA TYR A 37 -3.71 -10.77 3.07
C TYR A 37 -2.88 -9.90 2.13
N TYR A 38 -2.30 -8.84 2.68
CA TYR A 38 -1.38 -7.96 1.99
C TYR A 38 -0.30 -7.48 2.95
N THR A 39 0.97 -7.55 2.52
CA THR A 39 2.11 -7.01 3.27
C THR A 39 2.99 -6.21 2.33
N TYR A 40 3.64 -5.17 2.83
CA TYR A 40 4.52 -4.36 2.00
C TYR A 40 5.65 -3.70 2.77
N LEU A 41 6.71 -3.38 2.02
CA LEU A 41 7.80 -2.50 2.39
C LEU A 41 8.02 -1.51 1.25
N GLY A 42 8.07 -0.22 1.55
CA GLY A 42 8.23 0.85 0.57
C GLY A 42 9.26 1.89 1.00
N ALA A 43 9.89 2.51 0.02
CA ALA A 43 10.76 3.66 0.21
C ALA A 43 10.44 4.74 -0.82
N ILE A 44 10.35 5.99 -0.36
CA ILE A 44 10.31 7.18 -1.20
C ILE A 44 11.58 7.95 -0.95
N VAL A 45 12.40 8.10 -1.98
CA VAL A 45 13.72 8.72 -1.91
C VAL A 45 13.66 10.03 -2.71
N PRO A 46 13.91 11.18 -2.08
CA PRO A 46 13.94 12.46 -2.78
C PRO A 46 14.98 12.49 -3.89
N GLY A 47 14.61 13.05 -5.03
CA GLY A 47 15.55 13.31 -6.11
C GLY A 47 16.40 14.58 -5.86
N PRO A 48 17.45 14.77 -6.65
CA PRO A 48 18.24 15.99 -6.60
C PRO A 48 17.38 17.24 -6.81
N GLY A 49 17.61 18.28 -6.02
CA GLY A 49 16.88 19.56 -6.11
C GLY A 49 15.43 19.52 -5.62
N ARG A 50 15.03 18.47 -4.91
CA ARG A 50 13.75 18.46 -4.22
C ARG A 50 13.83 19.35 -2.98
N GLU A 51 12.99 20.37 -2.93
CA GLU A 51 12.93 21.32 -1.82
C GLU A 51 11.49 21.49 -1.34
N ASN A 52 11.28 21.51 -0.04
CA ASN A 52 9.97 21.71 0.58
C ASN A 52 8.87 20.80 0.01
N GLY A 53 9.21 19.52 -0.22
CA GLY A 53 8.29 18.53 -0.80
C GLY A 53 7.97 18.72 -2.29
N ARG A 54 8.59 19.70 -2.99
CA ARG A 54 8.41 19.94 -4.42
C ARG A 54 9.61 19.44 -5.23
N GLY A 55 9.36 18.61 -6.25
CA GLY A 55 10.39 18.09 -7.15
C GLY A 55 10.25 16.59 -7.38
N PHE A 56 11.27 16.05 -8.02
CA PHE A 56 11.31 14.63 -8.36
C PHE A 56 11.61 13.77 -7.13
N PHE A 57 11.13 12.52 -7.18
CA PHE A 57 11.45 11.46 -6.23
C PHE A 57 11.47 10.10 -6.92
N GLN A 58 12.12 9.14 -6.27
CA GLN A 58 12.10 7.73 -6.63
C GLN A 58 11.24 6.99 -5.62
N ARG A 59 10.49 6.00 -6.08
CA ARG A 59 9.68 5.13 -5.24
C ARG A 59 10.06 3.69 -5.52
N TYR A 60 10.30 2.94 -4.45
CA TYR A 60 10.57 1.52 -4.48
C TYR A 60 9.57 0.82 -3.58
N TRP A 61 9.06 -0.32 -4.05
CA TRP A 61 8.05 -1.07 -3.33
C TRP A 61 8.29 -2.56 -3.48
N LEU A 62 8.16 -3.30 -2.38
CA LEU A 62 8.10 -4.75 -2.34
C LEU A 62 6.82 -5.13 -1.62
N ASP A 63 6.10 -6.08 -2.15
CA ASP A 63 4.89 -6.57 -1.51
C ASP A 63 4.72 -8.09 -1.65
N GLY A 64 3.91 -8.65 -0.74
CA GLY A 64 3.42 -10.01 -0.80
C GLY A 64 1.94 -9.99 -0.49
N PHE A 65 1.14 -10.73 -1.26
CA PHE A 65 -0.30 -10.79 -1.07
C PHE A 65 -0.85 -12.16 -1.47
N GLY A 66 -2.03 -12.46 -0.94
CA GLY A 66 -2.79 -13.62 -1.34
C GLY A 66 -4.28 -13.32 -1.27
N TYR A 67 -5.03 -13.99 -2.12
CA TYR A 67 -6.48 -13.92 -2.20
C TYR A 67 -7.04 -15.23 -2.75
N GLU A 68 -8.33 -15.44 -2.54
CA GLU A 68 -9.06 -16.56 -3.10
C GLU A 68 -10.03 -16.05 -4.16
N TYR A 69 -10.28 -16.86 -5.20
CA TYR A 69 -11.27 -16.58 -6.24
C TYR A 69 -11.85 -17.87 -6.82
N ASP A 70 -13.04 -17.79 -7.43
CA ASP A 70 -13.66 -18.92 -8.16
C ASP A 70 -13.20 -18.93 -9.62
N GLY A 71 -12.25 -19.84 -9.91
CA GLY A 71 -11.72 -20.07 -11.25
C GLY A 71 -12.36 -21.26 -11.96
N THR A 72 -11.81 -21.60 -13.13
CA THR A 72 -12.27 -22.77 -13.91
C THR A 72 -12.22 -24.09 -13.14
N PRO A 73 -11.17 -24.37 -12.32
CA PRO A 73 -11.09 -25.61 -11.53
C PRO A 73 -11.91 -25.55 -10.23
N GLY A 74 -12.63 -24.48 -9.95
CA GLY A 74 -13.30 -24.19 -8.70
C GLY A 74 -12.54 -23.14 -7.87
N ARG A 75 -12.62 -23.21 -6.52
CA ARG A 75 -11.92 -22.26 -5.65
C ARG A 75 -10.40 -22.38 -5.80
N VAL A 76 -9.76 -21.25 -6.07
CA VAL A 76 -8.31 -21.11 -6.31
C VAL A 76 -7.69 -20.17 -5.27
N ASP A 77 -6.63 -20.65 -4.62
CA ASP A 77 -5.75 -19.84 -3.77
C ASP A 77 -4.66 -19.20 -4.64
N ALA A 78 -4.64 -17.88 -4.73
CA ALA A 78 -3.60 -17.10 -5.37
C ALA A 78 -2.61 -16.55 -4.32
N ARG A 79 -1.32 -16.72 -4.58
CA ARG A 79 -0.24 -16.13 -3.76
C ARG A 79 0.75 -15.44 -4.67
N ALA A 80 1.06 -14.20 -4.35
CA ALA A 80 1.92 -13.41 -5.19
C ALA A 80 2.92 -12.60 -4.37
N TRP A 81 4.02 -12.25 -5.02
CA TRP A 81 4.91 -11.20 -4.57
C TRP A 81 5.13 -10.20 -5.71
N GLY A 82 5.41 -8.96 -5.36
CA GLY A 82 5.64 -7.89 -6.33
C GLY A 82 6.81 -7.00 -5.95
N ALA A 83 7.41 -6.40 -6.97
CA ALA A 83 8.44 -5.38 -6.85
C ALA A 83 8.13 -4.22 -7.81
N GLU A 84 8.36 -3.00 -7.35
CA GLU A 84 8.10 -1.77 -8.11
C GLU A 84 9.28 -0.81 -8.00
N ALA A 85 9.60 -0.15 -9.13
CA ALA A 85 10.47 1.01 -9.18
C ALA A 85 9.82 2.09 -10.04
N SER A 86 9.62 3.28 -9.49
CA SER A 86 8.91 4.39 -10.12
C SER A 86 9.67 5.69 -9.96
N LEU A 87 9.50 6.60 -10.93
CA LEU A 87 9.86 8.01 -10.82
C LEU A 87 8.59 8.83 -10.64
N GLY A 88 8.64 9.80 -9.76
CA GLY A 88 7.52 10.67 -9.50
C GLY A 88 7.91 12.12 -9.36
N TRP A 89 6.90 12.97 -9.40
CA TRP A 89 7.00 14.37 -9.11
C TRP A 89 5.92 14.76 -8.09
N GLY A 90 6.33 15.51 -7.09
CA GLY A 90 5.44 15.97 -6.02
C GLY A 90 5.50 17.47 -5.81
N THR A 91 4.47 17.97 -5.17
CA THR A 91 4.38 19.35 -4.72
C THR A 91 3.70 19.42 -3.37
N SER A 92 4.07 20.39 -2.55
CA SER A 92 3.38 20.68 -1.29
C SER A 92 3.07 22.16 -1.13
N SER A 93 2.09 22.43 -0.30
CA SER A 93 1.64 23.76 0.09
C SER A 93 1.35 23.78 1.60
N SER A 94 0.94 24.91 2.14
CA SER A 94 0.52 25.02 3.54
C SER A 94 -0.72 24.20 3.89
N SER A 95 -1.54 23.86 2.88
CA SER A 95 -2.80 23.12 3.05
C SER A 95 -2.75 21.66 2.61
N GLY A 96 -1.60 21.18 2.10
CA GLY A 96 -1.50 19.80 1.67
C GLY A 96 -0.38 19.53 0.67
N TRP A 97 -0.33 18.31 0.20
CA TRP A 97 0.63 17.85 -0.80
C TRP A 97 -0.04 16.93 -1.81
N GLY A 98 0.59 16.79 -2.97
CA GLY A 98 0.18 15.84 -3.99
C GLY A 98 1.35 15.36 -4.82
N SER A 99 1.24 14.17 -5.36
CA SER A 99 2.27 13.58 -6.22
C SER A 99 1.67 12.70 -7.31
N VAL A 100 2.42 12.55 -8.38
CA VAL A 100 2.18 11.59 -9.46
C VAL A 100 3.46 10.80 -9.69
N SER A 101 3.34 9.51 -9.92
CA SER A 101 4.47 8.65 -10.27
C SER A 101 4.11 7.64 -11.35
N ALA A 102 5.12 7.26 -12.13
CA ALA A 102 5.03 6.23 -13.15
C ALA A 102 6.28 5.34 -13.08
N GLY A 103 6.12 4.05 -13.30
CA GLY A 103 7.24 3.10 -13.21
C GLY A 103 6.90 1.72 -13.70
N LEU A 104 7.78 0.80 -13.39
CA LEU A 104 7.65 -0.62 -13.69
C LEU A 104 7.24 -1.38 -12.43
N ARG A 105 6.30 -2.30 -12.59
CA ARG A 105 5.90 -3.28 -11.57
C ARG A 105 6.06 -4.67 -12.12
N PHE A 106 6.81 -5.50 -11.41
CA PHE A 106 6.85 -6.94 -11.60
C PHE A 106 5.98 -7.61 -10.54
N THR A 107 5.22 -8.62 -10.93
CA THR A 107 4.42 -9.47 -10.02
C THR A 107 4.59 -10.91 -10.47
N ASP A 108 4.78 -11.82 -9.53
CA ASP A 108 4.81 -13.26 -9.79
C ASP A 108 3.77 -13.96 -8.91
N THR A 109 2.82 -14.62 -9.57
CA THR A 109 1.64 -15.24 -8.95
C THR A 109 1.64 -16.74 -9.14
N SER A 110 1.50 -17.46 -8.04
CA SER A 110 1.29 -18.91 -7.98
C SER A 110 -0.17 -19.21 -7.62
N LEU A 111 -0.77 -20.16 -8.32
CA LEU A 111 -2.17 -20.57 -8.16
C LEU A 111 -2.26 -22.01 -7.66
N SER A 112 -3.20 -22.29 -6.76
CA SER A 112 -3.46 -23.64 -6.25
C SER A 112 -4.97 -23.86 -6.02
N PRO A 113 -5.63 -24.78 -6.78
CA PRO A 113 -5.09 -25.52 -7.92
C PRO A 113 -4.67 -24.61 -9.07
N ASP A 114 -3.86 -25.13 -10.01
CA ASP A 114 -3.46 -24.38 -11.20
C ASP A 114 -4.68 -24.04 -12.05
N ASP A 115 -4.83 -22.77 -12.42
CA ASP A 115 -5.88 -22.29 -13.33
C ASP A 115 -5.24 -21.75 -14.61
N PRO A 116 -5.19 -22.56 -15.69
CA PRO A 116 -4.58 -22.13 -16.95
C PRO A 116 -5.29 -20.95 -17.63
N ALA A 117 -6.55 -20.68 -17.28
CA ALA A 117 -7.33 -19.57 -17.84
C ALA A 117 -7.05 -18.23 -17.13
N ALA A 118 -6.45 -18.25 -15.91
CA ALA A 118 -6.19 -17.06 -15.15
C ALA A 118 -5.14 -16.15 -15.80
N THR A 119 -5.45 -14.87 -15.92
CA THR A 119 -4.55 -13.85 -16.46
C THR A 119 -3.46 -13.47 -15.47
N ALA A 120 -3.70 -13.64 -14.16
CA ALA A 120 -2.78 -13.32 -13.08
C ALA A 120 -1.59 -14.29 -12.93
N ARG A 121 -1.56 -15.39 -13.68
CA ARG A 121 -0.60 -16.48 -13.52
C ARG A 121 0.84 -16.11 -13.88
N GLY A 122 1.81 -16.52 -13.04
CA GLY A 122 3.25 -16.46 -13.30
C GLY A 122 3.83 -15.04 -13.20
N GLY A 123 5.06 -14.90 -13.69
CA GLY A 123 5.81 -13.66 -13.67
C GLY A 123 5.39 -12.68 -14.75
N GLN A 124 4.98 -11.47 -14.37
CA GLN A 124 4.49 -10.44 -15.28
C GLN A 124 5.14 -9.09 -14.98
N LEU A 125 5.56 -8.38 -16.03
CA LEU A 125 6.09 -7.03 -15.95
C LEU A 125 5.13 -6.06 -16.65
N GLY A 126 4.73 -5.00 -15.97
CA GLY A 126 3.83 -3.97 -16.48
C GLY A 126 4.22 -2.56 -16.08
N LEU A 127 3.54 -1.58 -16.65
CA LEU A 127 3.61 -0.20 -16.22
C LEU A 127 2.67 0.01 -15.03
N LYS A 128 3.07 0.84 -14.08
CA LYS A 128 2.24 1.31 -12.99
C LYS A 128 2.21 2.83 -12.96
N LEU A 129 1.01 3.37 -12.79
CA LEU A 129 0.75 4.78 -12.53
C LEU A 129 0.20 4.93 -11.13
N GLN A 130 0.56 6.00 -10.42
CA GLN A 130 0.01 6.30 -9.11
C GLN A 130 -0.14 7.79 -8.87
N LEU A 131 -1.22 8.16 -8.22
CA LEU A 131 -1.53 9.48 -7.69
C LEU A 131 -1.65 9.36 -6.18
N ASP A 132 -1.03 10.28 -5.44
CA ASP A 132 -1.10 10.37 -3.99
C ASP A 132 -1.31 11.82 -3.56
N GLY A 133 -2.00 12.04 -2.46
CA GLY A 133 -2.07 13.37 -1.89
C GLY A 133 -2.87 13.43 -0.60
N GLU A 134 -2.64 14.52 0.11
CA GLU A 134 -3.42 14.90 1.29
C GLU A 134 -3.76 16.39 1.24
N HIS A 135 -4.94 16.74 1.73
CA HIS A 135 -5.40 18.12 1.81
C HIS A 135 -6.09 18.39 3.14
N ASP A 136 -5.73 19.50 3.77
CA ASP A 136 -6.33 19.96 5.03
C ASP A 136 -7.68 20.61 4.75
N LEU A 137 -8.73 20.07 5.36
CA LEU A 137 -10.08 20.59 5.32
C LEU A 137 -10.35 21.39 6.61
N GLY A 138 -9.88 22.63 6.63
CA GLY A 138 -9.91 23.48 7.83
C GLY A 138 -8.91 23.04 8.90
N ASN A 139 -9.18 23.35 10.17
CA ASN A 139 -8.18 23.25 11.22
C ASN A 139 -7.91 21.81 11.71
N ASN A 140 -8.90 20.95 11.65
CA ASN A 140 -8.83 19.64 12.32
C ASN A 140 -9.02 18.44 11.39
N TRP A 141 -9.47 18.64 10.16
CA TRP A 141 -9.73 17.55 9.24
C TRP A 141 -8.69 17.49 8.14
N ARG A 142 -8.34 16.29 7.72
CA ARG A 142 -7.46 16.00 6.61
C ARG A 142 -8.06 14.92 5.73
N LEU A 143 -8.14 15.19 4.45
CA LEU A 143 -8.51 14.23 3.42
C LEU A 143 -7.23 13.71 2.76
N GLY A 144 -7.04 12.41 2.76
CA GLY A 144 -5.98 11.71 2.05
C GLY A 144 -6.55 10.83 0.95
N ALA A 145 -5.90 10.80 -0.19
CA ALA A 145 -6.27 9.94 -1.31
C ALA A 145 -5.04 9.31 -1.95
N ILE A 146 -5.17 8.06 -2.35
CA ILE A 146 -4.19 7.34 -3.18
C ILE A 146 -4.99 6.58 -4.23
N ALA A 147 -4.50 6.60 -5.48
CA ALA A 147 -5.03 5.79 -6.57
C ALA A 147 -3.88 5.27 -7.42
N SER A 148 -3.89 4.01 -7.78
CA SER A 148 -2.91 3.40 -8.67
C SER A 148 -3.55 2.44 -9.65
N TYR A 149 -2.91 2.30 -10.81
CA TYR A 149 -3.29 1.37 -11.86
C TYR A 149 -2.04 0.71 -12.43
N ALA A 150 -2.11 -0.60 -12.65
CA ALA A 150 -1.08 -1.42 -13.27
C ALA A 150 -1.62 -2.06 -14.55
N THR A 151 -0.90 -1.90 -15.67
CA THR A 151 -1.35 -2.34 -17.02
C THR A 151 -1.38 -3.86 -17.20
N ARG A 152 -0.75 -4.61 -16.30
CA ARG A 152 -0.88 -6.07 -16.27
C ARG A 152 -1.92 -6.45 -15.24
N GLN A 153 -2.76 -7.42 -15.60
CA GLN A 153 -3.90 -7.90 -14.81
C GLN A 153 -4.95 -6.80 -14.54
N ASP A 154 -4.90 -5.67 -15.27
CA ASP A 154 -5.75 -4.50 -15.03
C ASP A 154 -5.90 -4.12 -13.55
N GLY A 155 -4.77 -4.33 -12.80
CA GLY A 155 -4.74 -4.16 -11.36
C GLY A 155 -4.93 -2.69 -10.96
N TYR A 156 -5.92 -2.44 -10.12
CA TYR A 156 -6.14 -1.12 -9.54
C TYR A 156 -6.20 -1.17 -8.02
N TRP A 157 -5.82 -0.07 -7.39
CA TRP A 157 -5.96 0.13 -5.96
C TRP A 157 -6.22 1.60 -5.66
N ALA A 158 -7.24 1.88 -4.87
CA ALA A 158 -7.60 3.21 -4.46
C ALA A 158 -7.95 3.24 -2.97
N ARG A 159 -7.56 4.32 -2.28
CA ARG A 159 -7.88 4.57 -0.88
C ARG A 159 -8.23 6.02 -0.66
N LEU A 160 -9.30 6.25 0.09
CA LEU A 160 -9.69 7.55 0.59
C LEU A 160 -9.72 7.50 2.12
N ARG A 161 -9.12 8.48 2.79
CA ARG A 161 -9.12 8.64 4.25
C ARG A 161 -9.57 10.02 4.64
N LEU A 162 -10.50 10.10 5.57
CA LEU A 162 -10.89 11.36 6.23
C LEU A 162 -10.48 11.27 7.70
N MET A 163 -9.46 12.03 8.09
CA MET A 163 -8.84 11.98 9.42
C MET A 163 -9.16 13.25 10.20
N ASN A 164 -9.65 13.09 11.44
CA ASN A 164 -9.71 14.17 12.42
C ASN A 164 -8.40 14.19 13.22
N ARG A 165 -7.70 15.32 13.18
CA ARG A 165 -6.43 15.53 13.91
C ARG A 165 -6.75 15.93 15.35
N GLY A 166 -6.55 15.00 16.26
CA GLY A 166 -6.65 15.24 17.69
C GLY A 166 -5.39 15.84 18.30
N SER A 167 -5.37 15.95 19.60
CA SER A 167 -4.21 16.43 20.36
C SER A 167 -3.09 15.38 20.44
N ALA A 168 -1.87 15.82 20.73
CA ALA A 168 -0.69 14.97 20.98
C ALA A 168 -0.32 14.02 19.83
N GLY A 169 -0.59 14.42 18.58
CA GLY A 169 -0.24 13.62 17.41
C GLY A 169 -1.11 12.35 17.21
N ARG A 170 -2.29 12.33 17.78
CA ARG A 170 -3.28 11.26 17.57
C ARG A 170 -4.31 11.70 16.56
N SER A 171 -4.74 10.80 15.69
CA SER A 171 -5.80 11.08 14.72
C SER A 171 -6.74 9.88 14.65
N LEU A 172 -8.02 10.16 14.48
CA LEU A 172 -9.06 9.16 14.26
C LEU A 172 -9.82 9.50 12.99
N GLY A 173 -10.17 8.51 12.20
CA GLY A 173 -10.83 8.78 10.93
C GLY A 173 -11.56 7.59 10.35
N LEU A 174 -12.03 7.81 9.13
CA LEU A 174 -12.69 6.81 8.30
C LEU A 174 -11.83 6.51 7.08
N GLU A 175 -11.90 5.29 6.62
CA GLU A 175 -11.21 4.78 5.44
C GLU A 175 -12.20 4.13 4.49
N PHE A 176 -12.00 4.36 3.21
CA PHE A 176 -12.61 3.60 2.12
C PHE A 176 -11.49 3.09 1.20
N VAL A 177 -11.53 1.82 0.84
CA VAL A 177 -10.55 1.17 -0.06
C VAL A 177 -11.32 0.44 -1.14
N ALA A 178 -10.83 0.54 -2.38
CA ALA A 178 -11.28 -0.26 -3.51
C ALA A 178 -10.04 -0.82 -4.21
N ASN A 179 -10.04 -2.09 -4.48
CA ASN A 179 -8.95 -2.74 -5.22
C ASN A 179 -9.47 -3.94 -6.00
N GLY A 180 -8.75 -4.28 -7.04
CA GLY A 180 -9.06 -5.44 -7.85
C GLY A 180 -8.08 -5.64 -8.99
N ASN A 181 -8.33 -6.70 -9.72
CA ASN A 181 -7.67 -7.09 -10.96
C ASN A 181 -8.68 -7.82 -11.85
N ASP A 182 -8.23 -8.47 -12.93
CA ASP A 182 -9.08 -9.23 -13.84
C ASP A 182 -9.80 -10.43 -13.17
N GLU A 183 -9.29 -10.92 -12.04
CA GLU A 183 -9.79 -12.15 -11.39
C GLU A 183 -10.68 -11.84 -10.18
N ALA A 184 -10.42 -10.77 -9.43
CA ALA A 184 -11.11 -10.49 -8.19
C ALA A 184 -11.20 -9.00 -7.88
N ASN A 185 -12.30 -8.59 -7.26
CA ASN A 185 -12.52 -7.22 -6.83
C ASN A 185 -12.91 -7.16 -5.35
N SER A 186 -12.53 -6.08 -4.69
CA SER A 186 -12.96 -5.82 -3.33
C SER A 186 -13.16 -4.33 -3.04
N THR A 187 -14.08 -4.06 -2.13
CA THR A 187 -14.26 -2.75 -1.51
C THR A 187 -14.29 -2.89 0.00
N ALA A 188 -13.76 -1.92 0.72
CA ALA A 188 -13.76 -1.95 2.17
C ALA A 188 -14.05 -0.57 2.75
N ALA A 189 -14.69 -0.55 3.91
CA ALA A 189 -14.89 0.64 4.71
C ALA A 189 -14.52 0.36 6.16
N GLY A 190 -13.88 1.32 6.83
CA GLY A 190 -13.42 1.10 8.19
C GLY A 190 -13.04 2.36 8.95
N ILE A 191 -12.58 2.14 10.16
CA ILE A 191 -12.01 3.15 11.04
C ILE A 191 -10.49 3.08 11.02
N VAL A 192 -9.88 4.24 11.18
CA VAL A 192 -8.42 4.41 11.19
C VAL A 192 -8.02 5.18 12.43
N TYR A 193 -7.05 4.66 13.17
CA TYR A 193 -6.42 5.36 14.29
C TYR A 193 -4.94 5.48 14.03
N ALA A 194 -4.42 6.71 13.98
CA ALA A 194 -3.02 7.00 13.72
C ALA A 194 -2.38 7.71 14.91
N VAL A 195 -1.12 7.35 15.17
CA VAL A 195 -0.25 7.98 16.17
C VAL A 195 1.01 8.47 15.47
N GLN A 196 1.22 9.78 15.49
CA GLN A 196 2.42 10.45 15.01
C GLN A 196 2.88 11.44 16.08
N PRO A 197 3.74 11.02 17.03
CA PRO A 197 4.15 11.90 18.13
C PRO A 197 4.80 13.17 17.62
N PRO A 198 4.51 14.34 18.21
CA PRO A 198 5.18 15.58 17.88
C PRO A 198 6.70 15.45 17.97
N ALA A 199 7.43 16.07 17.07
CA ALA A 199 8.90 16.01 16.95
C ALA A 199 9.49 14.61 16.66
N ARG A 200 8.68 13.62 16.35
CA ARG A 200 9.14 12.30 15.89
C ARG A 200 8.86 12.15 14.40
N ARG A 201 9.81 11.53 13.69
CA ARG A 201 9.69 11.24 12.25
C ARG A 201 9.09 9.85 11.97
N TRP A 202 8.28 9.32 12.88
CA TRP A 202 7.61 8.04 12.68
C TRP A 202 6.11 8.14 12.97
N SER A 203 5.36 7.28 12.35
CA SER A 203 3.93 7.11 12.59
C SER A 203 3.56 5.63 12.63
N ILE A 204 2.53 5.30 13.40
CA ILE A 204 1.87 4.00 13.36
C ILE A 204 0.39 4.25 13.13
N THR A 205 -0.18 3.48 12.22
CA THR A 205 -1.61 3.55 11.90
C THR A 205 -2.23 2.16 12.05
N PHE A 206 -3.29 2.07 12.82
CA PHE A 206 -4.15 0.90 12.96
C PHE A 206 -5.42 1.13 12.17
N ARG A 207 -5.93 0.08 11.53
CA ARG A 207 -7.17 0.13 10.78
C ARG A 207 -7.96 -1.15 10.97
N ALA A 208 -9.28 -1.02 10.98
CA ALA A 208 -10.19 -2.14 11.04
C ALA A 208 -11.53 -1.77 10.41
N GLY A 209 -12.19 -2.73 9.79
CA GLY A 209 -13.45 -2.49 9.12
C GLY A 209 -14.05 -3.74 8.52
N TYR A 210 -14.91 -3.52 7.55
CA TYR A 210 -15.58 -4.57 6.81
C TYR A 210 -15.25 -4.46 5.34
N ARG A 211 -15.00 -5.61 4.71
CA ARG A 211 -14.62 -5.77 3.31
C ARG A 211 -15.68 -6.59 2.61
N LEU A 212 -16.14 -6.10 1.48
CA LEU A 212 -16.95 -6.80 0.50
C LEU A 212 -16.02 -7.31 -0.59
N GLN A 213 -16.07 -8.60 -0.89
CA GLN A 213 -15.26 -9.26 -1.91
C GLN A 213 -16.16 -10.17 -2.74
N ASP A 214 -15.72 -10.49 -3.96
CA ASP A 214 -16.50 -11.36 -4.84
C ASP A 214 -16.75 -12.74 -4.21
N GLU A 215 -15.81 -13.24 -3.37
CA GLU A 215 -15.88 -14.59 -2.82
C GLU A 215 -16.31 -14.67 -1.34
N ALA A 216 -15.93 -13.73 -0.52
CA ALA A 216 -16.23 -13.77 0.90
C ALA A 216 -16.15 -12.39 1.56
N ASP A 217 -17.28 -11.91 1.99
CA ASP A 217 -17.36 -10.72 2.83
C ASP A 217 -16.83 -11.00 4.23
N GLY A 218 -16.12 -10.04 4.82
CA GLY A 218 -15.60 -10.26 6.16
C GLY A 218 -14.96 -9.03 6.81
N VAL A 219 -14.52 -9.21 8.03
CA VAL A 219 -13.77 -8.17 8.73
C VAL A 219 -12.34 -8.12 8.22
N TYR A 220 -11.76 -6.93 8.22
CA TYR A 220 -10.33 -6.77 7.99
C TYR A 220 -9.67 -6.00 9.12
N GLY A 221 -8.38 -6.23 9.30
CA GLY A 221 -7.53 -5.47 10.21
C GLY A 221 -6.16 -5.24 9.61
N GLY A 222 -5.54 -4.14 9.97
CA GLY A 222 -4.22 -3.81 9.45
C GLY A 222 -3.44 -2.84 10.31
N ILE A 223 -2.14 -2.83 10.08
CA ILE A 223 -1.18 -1.92 10.69
C ILE A 223 -0.26 -1.35 9.62
N GLU A 224 0.04 -0.06 9.72
CA GLU A 224 0.99 0.63 8.86
C GLU A 224 2.01 1.35 9.73
N PHE A 225 3.26 1.32 9.33
CA PHE A 225 4.38 2.05 9.92
C PHE A 225 4.97 2.99 8.88
N GLY A 226 5.22 4.24 9.26
CA GLY A 226 5.92 5.22 8.46
C GLY A 226 7.08 5.84 9.23
N ARG A 227 8.20 6.10 8.54
CA ARG A 227 9.37 6.77 9.12
C ARG A 227 10.04 7.68 8.09
N GLY A 228 10.09 8.98 8.40
CA GLY A 228 10.90 9.95 7.66
C GLY A 228 12.40 9.82 7.98
N PHE A 229 13.25 10.03 7.00
CA PHE A 229 14.72 10.04 7.14
C PHE A 229 15.36 11.18 6.35
#